data_015bb4ee3922d88d65a112555230468a
#
_entry.id   015bb4ee3922d88d65a112555230468a
#
_cell.length_a   1.000
_cell.length_b   1.000
_cell.length_c   1.000
_cell.angle_alpha   90.00
_cell.angle_beta   90.00
_cell.angle_gamma   90.00
#
_symmetry.space_group_name_H-M   'P 1'
#
loop_
_entity.id
_entity.type
_entity.pdbx_description
1 polymer ?
#
loop_
_entity_poly.entity_id
_entity_poly.type
_entity_poly.pdbx_seq_one_letter_code
_entity_poly.pdbx_strand_id
1 'polypeptide(L)'
;MASACFIIGAGPFYGLPVAPGPEDVVLAADGGYRHCQTAGITPDLLLGDFDSLESERPNDLPTHTFPVEKDDTDTMLAIRYGLEQGYQTFHLYGGTGGRMDHTLANLQALGFLARHGARGYLYEEHMVFTALCNGSLTLPARAEGIFSLFCLGAEAKGVTIQGGQYPLDHGALSPFFPLGVSNHFQGRPVHIAVEDGCVLVGWEL
;
A
#
# COMPACT_ATOMS: atom_id res chain seq x y z
N MET A 1 -17.34 0.01 -10.59
CA MET A 1 -16.04 0.59 -10.20
C MET A 1 -14.99 -0.16 -11.01
N ALA A 2 -13.83 0.44 -11.30
CA ALA A 2 -12.75 -0.32 -11.92
C ALA A 2 -12.30 -1.42 -10.94
N SER A 3 -11.97 -2.62 -11.45
CA SER A 3 -11.48 -3.74 -10.64
C SER A 3 -10.15 -3.40 -9.98
N ALA A 4 -9.94 -3.87 -8.76
CA ALA A 4 -8.73 -3.66 -7.97
C ALA A 4 -7.91 -4.96 -7.86
N CYS A 5 -6.62 -4.81 -7.56
CA CYS A 5 -5.71 -5.90 -7.29
C CYS A 5 -5.42 -5.96 -5.78
N PHE A 6 -5.80 -7.06 -5.15
CA PHE A 6 -5.54 -7.35 -3.75
C PHE A 6 -4.31 -8.24 -3.63
N ILE A 7 -3.29 -7.79 -2.92
CA ILE A 7 -2.05 -8.53 -2.70
C ILE A 7 -1.97 -8.88 -1.23
N ILE A 8 -1.94 -10.18 -0.93
CA ILE A 8 -1.86 -10.70 0.42
C ILE A 8 -0.45 -11.28 0.62
N GLY A 9 0.37 -10.57 1.39
CA GLY A 9 1.74 -10.99 1.75
C GLY A 9 1.80 -11.86 2.99
N ALA A 10 2.99 -12.39 3.30
CA ALA A 10 3.23 -13.35 4.38
C ALA A 10 3.42 -12.73 5.78
N GLY A 11 3.52 -11.40 5.91
CA GLY A 11 3.70 -10.72 7.20
C GLY A 11 2.44 -10.75 8.08
N PRO A 12 2.45 -10.12 9.26
CA PRO A 12 1.28 -10.03 10.13
C PRO A 12 0.03 -9.55 9.40
N PHE A 13 -1.09 -10.20 9.67
CA PHE A 13 -2.35 -9.96 8.99
C PHE A 13 -3.40 -9.46 9.99
N TYR A 14 -3.90 -8.26 9.77
CA TYR A 14 -4.81 -7.54 10.67
C TYR A 14 -6.26 -7.49 10.13
N GLY A 15 -6.62 -8.42 9.27
CA GLY A 15 -7.92 -8.45 8.63
C GLY A 15 -7.97 -7.65 7.31
N LEU A 16 -9.17 -7.45 6.79
CA LEU A 16 -9.43 -6.79 5.52
C LEU A 16 -10.42 -5.62 5.72
N PRO A 17 -9.95 -4.44 6.14
CA PRO A 17 -10.80 -3.24 6.22
C PRO A 17 -11.52 -2.94 4.91
N VAL A 18 -10.89 -3.26 3.78
CA VAL A 18 -11.49 -3.29 2.45
C VAL A 18 -11.39 -4.73 1.94
N ALA A 19 -12.52 -5.37 1.67
CA ALA A 19 -12.57 -6.74 1.15
C ALA A 19 -12.71 -6.75 -0.38
N PRO A 20 -12.14 -7.75 -1.08
CA PRO A 20 -12.28 -7.87 -2.52
C PRO A 20 -13.74 -8.16 -2.91
N GLY A 21 -14.18 -7.54 -4.00
CA GLY A 21 -15.44 -7.81 -4.66
C GLY A 21 -15.29 -8.89 -5.77
N PRO A 22 -16.39 -9.27 -6.43
CA PRO A 22 -16.38 -10.35 -7.42
C PRO A 22 -15.59 -10.04 -8.71
N GLU A 23 -15.31 -8.77 -8.98
CA GLU A 23 -14.55 -8.33 -10.17
C GLU A 23 -13.08 -8.03 -9.85
N ASP A 24 -12.70 -8.08 -8.57
CA ASP A 24 -11.33 -7.83 -8.13
C ASP A 24 -10.49 -9.10 -8.25
N VAL A 25 -9.17 -8.94 -8.39
CA VAL A 25 -8.23 -10.05 -8.37
C VAL A 25 -7.53 -10.13 -7.01
N VAL A 26 -7.36 -11.35 -6.52
CA VAL A 26 -6.62 -11.63 -5.29
C VAL A 26 -5.36 -12.42 -5.61
N LEU A 27 -4.22 -11.83 -5.32
CA LEU A 27 -2.90 -12.43 -5.47
C LEU A 27 -2.34 -12.77 -4.08
N ALA A 28 -2.01 -14.01 -3.83
CA ALA A 28 -1.33 -14.42 -2.61
C ALA A 28 0.18 -14.53 -2.87
N ALA A 29 0.96 -13.72 -2.16
CA ALA A 29 2.41 -13.71 -2.23
C ALA A 29 2.98 -14.61 -1.12
N ASP A 30 3.62 -15.70 -1.52
CA ASP A 30 4.22 -16.71 -0.63
C ASP A 30 3.26 -17.15 0.49
N GLY A 31 3.67 -17.05 1.78
CA GLY A 31 2.86 -17.41 2.95
C GLY A 31 1.54 -16.65 3.11
N GLY A 32 1.28 -15.62 2.30
CA GLY A 32 0.00 -14.90 2.25
C GLY A 32 -1.20 -15.78 1.92
N TYR A 33 -0.97 -16.94 1.33
CA TYR A 33 -2.02 -17.94 1.12
C TYR A 33 -2.73 -18.36 2.41
N ARG A 34 -1.99 -18.52 3.54
CA ARG A 34 -2.58 -18.85 4.85
C ARG A 34 -3.53 -17.76 5.35
N HIS A 35 -3.24 -16.51 5.04
CA HIS A 35 -4.11 -15.39 5.38
C HIS A 35 -5.39 -15.39 4.55
N CYS A 36 -5.29 -15.73 3.26
CA CYS A 36 -6.45 -15.94 2.40
C CYS A 36 -7.36 -17.04 2.97
N GLN A 37 -6.80 -18.19 3.37
CA GLN A 37 -7.57 -19.28 4.01
C GLN A 37 -8.25 -18.81 5.30
N THR A 38 -7.53 -18.09 6.16
CA THR A 38 -8.07 -17.56 7.42
C THR A 38 -9.21 -16.56 7.17
N ALA A 39 -9.10 -15.75 6.13
CA ALA A 39 -10.11 -14.77 5.74
C ALA A 39 -11.29 -15.39 4.93
N GLY A 40 -11.23 -16.69 4.59
CA GLY A 40 -12.25 -17.34 3.76
C GLY A 40 -12.26 -16.89 2.31
N ILE A 41 -11.10 -16.45 1.80
CA ILE A 41 -10.91 -15.96 0.44
C ILE A 41 -10.12 -16.99 -0.37
N THR A 42 -10.57 -17.28 -1.58
CA THR A 42 -9.81 -18.07 -2.55
C THR A 42 -9.01 -17.08 -3.41
N PRO A 43 -7.67 -17.12 -3.40
CA PRO A 43 -6.89 -16.30 -4.30
C PRO A 43 -7.00 -16.81 -5.74
N ASP A 44 -6.88 -15.86 -6.69
CA ASP A 44 -6.89 -16.19 -8.13
C ASP A 44 -5.52 -16.69 -8.60
N LEU A 45 -4.45 -16.28 -7.92
CA LEU A 45 -3.08 -16.66 -8.29
C LEU A 45 -2.19 -16.68 -7.04
N LEU A 46 -1.33 -17.70 -6.98
CA LEU A 46 -0.22 -17.79 -6.03
C LEU A 46 1.09 -17.36 -6.68
N LEU A 47 1.86 -16.51 -6.00
CA LEU A 47 3.13 -15.96 -6.45
C LEU A 47 4.21 -16.22 -5.40
N GLY A 48 5.38 -16.69 -5.80
CA GLY A 48 6.50 -16.92 -4.89
C GLY A 48 7.34 -18.14 -5.26
N ASP A 49 8.29 -18.49 -4.39
CA ASP A 49 9.08 -19.71 -4.47
C ASP A 49 8.43 -20.90 -3.72
N PHE A 50 7.48 -20.59 -2.85
CA PHE A 50 6.68 -21.54 -2.06
C PHE A 50 7.48 -22.37 -1.04
N ASP A 51 8.69 -22.00 -0.72
CA ASP A 51 9.50 -22.70 0.29
C ASP A 51 8.80 -22.77 1.65
N SER A 52 8.00 -21.75 1.97
CA SER A 52 7.23 -21.67 3.22
C SER A 52 5.92 -22.47 3.20
N LEU A 53 5.45 -22.94 2.04
CA LEU A 53 4.14 -23.60 1.85
C LEU A 53 4.22 -25.09 1.57
N GLU A 54 5.40 -25.68 1.37
CA GLU A 54 5.71 -27.06 0.96
C GLU A 54 4.53 -28.07 0.90
N SER A 55 3.86 -28.34 2.04
CA SER A 55 2.75 -29.32 2.14
C SER A 55 1.36 -28.71 2.06
N GLU A 56 1.21 -27.39 2.09
CA GLU A 56 -0.06 -26.66 2.12
C GLU A 56 -0.45 -26.09 0.76
N ARG A 57 0.42 -26.28 -0.26
CA ARG A 57 0.18 -25.75 -1.60
C ARG A 57 -1.03 -26.42 -2.23
N PRO A 58 -2.09 -25.67 -2.60
CA PRO A 58 -3.23 -26.24 -3.30
C PRO A 58 -2.82 -26.67 -4.71
N ASN A 59 -3.28 -27.87 -5.12
CA ASN A 59 -3.00 -28.39 -6.46
C ASN A 59 -3.84 -27.72 -7.57
N ASP A 60 -4.94 -27.07 -7.17
CA ASP A 60 -5.99 -26.60 -8.06
C ASP A 60 -5.91 -25.08 -8.35
N LEU A 61 -4.97 -24.35 -7.70
CA LEU A 61 -4.82 -22.92 -7.94
C LEU A 61 -3.72 -22.63 -8.96
N PRO A 62 -3.95 -21.66 -9.87
CA PRO A 62 -2.89 -21.14 -10.73
C PRO A 62 -1.70 -20.67 -9.90
N THR A 63 -0.50 -21.04 -10.33
CA THR A 63 0.72 -20.64 -9.64
C THR A 63 1.70 -20.03 -10.62
N HIS A 64 2.37 -18.95 -10.21
CA HIS A 64 3.46 -18.35 -10.94
C HIS A 64 4.71 -18.43 -10.07
N THR A 65 5.60 -19.38 -10.42
CA THR A 65 6.82 -19.63 -9.68
C THR A 65 7.93 -18.72 -10.22
N PHE A 66 8.62 -18.04 -9.33
CA PHE A 66 9.80 -17.24 -9.64
C PHE A 66 11.06 -17.92 -9.06
N PRO A 67 12.23 -17.76 -9.67
CA PRO A 67 13.49 -18.22 -9.09
C PRO A 67 13.73 -17.61 -7.70
N VAL A 68 14.34 -18.37 -6.78
CA VAL A 68 14.71 -17.90 -5.43
C VAL A 68 15.71 -16.72 -5.53
N GLU A 69 16.66 -16.81 -6.47
CA GLU A 69 17.60 -15.73 -6.78
C GLU A 69 16.94 -14.72 -7.72
N LYS A 70 16.34 -13.68 -7.15
CA LYS A 70 15.70 -12.59 -7.88
C LYS A 70 15.92 -11.26 -7.14
N ASP A 71 15.93 -10.16 -7.89
CA ASP A 71 16.13 -8.82 -7.34
C ASP A 71 14.85 -8.22 -6.71
N ASP A 72 13.66 -8.79 -7.03
CA ASP A 72 12.36 -8.30 -6.55
C ASP A 72 11.83 -9.14 -5.37
N THR A 73 11.17 -8.49 -4.42
CA THR A 73 10.37 -9.18 -3.38
C THR A 73 9.10 -9.77 -3.99
N ASP A 74 8.49 -10.78 -3.34
CA ASP A 74 7.24 -11.39 -3.82
C ASP A 74 6.10 -10.36 -3.94
N THR A 75 6.04 -9.40 -3.03
CA THR A 75 5.10 -8.26 -3.13
C THR A 75 5.37 -7.42 -4.38
N MET A 76 6.62 -7.13 -4.71
CA MET A 76 6.95 -6.38 -5.94
C MET A 76 6.60 -7.16 -7.20
N LEU A 77 6.81 -8.47 -7.22
CA LEU A 77 6.40 -9.33 -8.33
C LEU A 77 4.89 -9.32 -8.53
N ALA A 78 4.12 -9.41 -7.42
CA ALA A 78 2.67 -9.32 -7.46
C ALA A 78 2.19 -7.94 -7.97
N ILE A 79 2.86 -6.85 -7.57
CA ILE A 79 2.58 -5.50 -8.05
C ILE A 79 2.85 -5.40 -9.57
N ARG A 80 4.00 -5.88 -10.05
CA ARG A 80 4.32 -5.88 -11.48
C ARG A 80 3.31 -6.67 -12.30
N TYR A 81 2.97 -7.87 -11.83
CA TYR A 81 1.93 -8.67 -12.46
C TYR A 81 0.61 -7.91 -12.56
N GLY A 82 0.13 -7.31 -11.45
CA GLY A 82 -1.10 -6.54 -11.47
C GLY A 82 -1.06 -5.36 -12.43
N LEU A 83 0.06 -4.62 -12.51
CA LEU A 83 0.25 -3.52 -13.46
C LEU A 83 0.23 -4.02 -14.92
N GLU A 84 0.86 -5.16 -15.22
CA GLU A 84 0.85 -5.79 -16.55
C GLU A 84 -0.55 -6.23 -16.97
N GLN A 85 -1.41 -6.63 -16.00
CA GLN A 85 -2.82 -6.92 -16.24
C GLN A 85 -3.70 -5.67 -16.35
N GLY A 86 -3.13 -4.46 -16.16
CA GLY A 86 -3.82 -3.18 -16.31
C GLY A 86 -4.54 -2.66 -15.07
N TYR A 87 -4.34 -3.28 -13.90
CA TYR A 87 -4.90 -2.78 -12.65
C TYR A 87 -4.27 -1.44 -12.27
N GLN A 88 -5.11 -0.53 -11.75
CA GLN A 88 -4.68 0.81 -11.31
C GLN A 88 -4.93 1.07 -9.83
N THR A 89 -5.61 0.16 -9.14
CA THR A 89 -5.83 0.23 -7.69
C THR A 89 -5.33 -1.04 -7.04
N PHE A 90 -4.51 -0.89 -6.00
CA PHE A 90 -3.85 -1.99 -5.31
C PHE A 90 -4.11 -1.90 -3.81
N HIS A 91 -4.52 -3.01 -3.21
CA HIS A 91 -4.68 -3.17 -1.76
C HIS A 91 -3.68 -4.20 -1.26
N LEU A 92 -2.72 -3.78 -0.42
CA LEU A 92 -1.62 -4.60 0.08
C LEU A 92 -1.85 -4.91 1.55
N TYR A 93 -1.88 -6.19 1.89
CA TYR A 93 -2.05 -6.72 3.23
C TYR A 93 -0.89 -7.66 3.58
N GLY A 94 -0.59 -7.83 4.89
CA GLY A 94 0.53 -8.66 5.32
C GLY A 94 1.89 -8.12 4.89
N GLY A 95 1.98 -6.81 4.68
CA GLY A 95 3.21 -6.13 4.24
C GLY A 95 3.91 -5.33 5.34
N THR A 96 3.39 -5.34 6.57
CA THR A 96 3.90 -4.57 7.73
C THR A 96 3.98 -5.43 8.98
N GLY A 97 4.49 -4.88 10.10
CA GLY A 97 4.42 -5.48 11.43
C GLY A 97 5.39 -6.64 11.69
N GLY A 98 6.10 -7.13 10.69
CA GLY A 98 7.12 -8.17 10.81
C GLY A 98 8.54 -7.60 10.64
N ARG A 99 9.23 -8.05 9.63
CA ARG A 99 10.57 -7.54 9.26
C ARG A 99 10.48 -6.07 8.82
N MET A 100 11.23 -5.19 9.46
CA MET A 100 11.23 -3.75 9.19
C MET A 100 11.73 -3.43 7.77
N ASP A 101 12.72 -4.17 7.27
CA ASP A 101 13.23 -4.01 5.89
C ASP A 101 12.15 -4.28 4.83
N HIS A 102 11.29 -5.30 5.03
CA HIS A 102 10.14 -5.55 4.17
C HIS A 102 9.07 -4.45 4.29
N THR A 103 8.83 -3.93 5.49
CA THR A 103 7.92 -2.79 5.68
C THR A 103 8.40 -1.57 4.88
N LEU A 104 9.71 -1.24 4.97
CA LEU A 104 10.30 -0.14 4.21
C LEU A 104 10.21 -0.38 2.70
N ALA A 105 10.49 -1.60 2.22
CA ALA A 105 10.36 -1.95 0.81
C ALA A 105 8.91 -1.80 0.32
N ASN A 106 7.91 -2.21 1.11
CA ASN A 106 6.50 -2.08 0.76
C ASN A 106 6.03 -0.61 0.76
N LEU A 107 6.56 0.24 1.65
CA LEU A 107 6.32 1.68 1.59
C LEU A 107 6.95 2.30 0.32
N GLN A 108 8.13 1.86 -0.11
CA GLN A 108 8.74 2.28 -1.38
C GLN A 108 7.92 1.78 -2.59
N ALA A 109 7.34 0.58 -2.51
CA ALA A 109 6.47 0.02 -3.55
C ALA A 109 5.20 0.86 -3.79
N LEU A 110 4.66 1.54 -2.76
CA LEU A 110 3.60 2.53 -2.95
C LEU A 110 4.04 3.69 -3.85
N GLY A 111 5.27 4.18 -3.67
CA GLY A 111 5.86 5.21 -4.53
C GLY A 111 6.08 4.72 -5.95
N PHE A 112 6.49 3.46 -6.12
CA PHE A 112 6.59 2.82 -7.43
C PHE A 112 5.23 2.82 -8.14
N LEU A 113 4.16 2.36 -7.47
CA LEU A 113 2.79 2.39 -8.00
C LEU A 113 2.36 3.80 -8.41
N ALA A 114 2.55 4.80 -7.52
CA ALA A 114 2.16 6.18 -7.80
C ALA A 114 2.88 6.76 -9.04
N ARG A 115 4.15 6.43 -9.24
CA ARG A 115 4.93 6.85 -10.42
C ARG A 115 4.51 6.14 -11.72
N HIS A 116 3.82 5.00 -11.62
CA HIS A 116 3.23 4.28 -12.75
C HIS A 116 1.75 4.63 -12.98
N GLY A 117 1.25 5.69 -12.33
CA GLY A 117 -0.13 6.15 -12.48
C GLY A 117 -1.16 5.30 -11.73
N ALA A 118 -0.70 4.38 -10.88
CA ALA A 118 -1.54 3.52 -10.07
C ALA A 118 -1.61 4.01 -8.61
N ARG A 119 -2.62 3.59 -7.88
CA ARG A 119 -2.82 3.89 -6.46
C ARG A 119 -2.69 2.64 -5.62
N GLY A 120 -1.71 2.61 -4.71
CA GLY A 120 -1.54 1.55 -3.72
C GLY A 120 -2.01 1.98 -2.34
N TYR A 121 -2.59 1.04 -1.61
CA TYR A 121 -2.93 1.18 -0.19
C TYR A 121 -2.28 0.04 0.57
N LEU A 122 -1.40 0.35 1.51
CA LEU A 122 -0.74 -0.61 2.40
C LEU A 122 -1.40 -0.54 3.77
N TYR A 123 -2.00 -1.64 4.19
CA TYR A 123 -2.75 -1.73 5.44
C TYR A 123 -1.87 -2.28 6.56
N GLU A 124 -1.90 -1.57 7.66
CA GLU A 124 -1.32 -1.92 8.94
C GLU A 124 -2.47 -2.07 9.96
N GLU A 125 -2.18 -2.47 11.20
CA GLU A 125 -3.20 -2.74 12.23
C GLU A 125 -4.16 -1.57 12.46
N HIS A 126 -3.60 -0.36 12.51
CA HIS A 126 -4.34 0.87 12.85
C HIS A 126 -4.25 1.95 11.79
N MET A 127 -3.43 1.76 10.78
CA MET A 127 -3.17 2.78 9.76
C MET A 127 -3.22 2.20 8.34
N VAL A 128 -3.54 3.08 7.41
CA VAL A 128 -3.36 2.79 6.00
C VAL A 128 -2.43 3.85 5.39
N PHE A 129 -1.55 3.40 4.50
CA PHE A 129 -0.61 4.26 3.79
C PHE A 129 -0.86 4.25 2.29
N THR A 130 -0.66 5.38 1.65
CA THR A 130 -0.62 5.52 0.19
C THR A 130 0.51 6.46 -0.20
N ALA A 131 0.94 6.44 -1.46
CA ALA A 131 1.86 7.43 -1.99
C ALA A 131 1.14 8.39 -2.94
N LEU A 132 1.59 9.64 -2.94
CA LEU A 132 1.13 10.70 -3.81
C LEU A 132 2.33 11.35 -4.47
N CYS A 133 2.41 11.30 -5.81
CA CYS A 133 3.47 11.91 -6.59
C CYS A 133 2.84 12.89 -7.58
N ASN A 134 3.29 14.18 -7.54
CA ASN A 134 2.87 15.21 -8.49
C ASN A 134 1.35 15.27 -8.72
N GLY A 135 0.58 15.45 -7.66
CA GLY A 135 -0.89 15.39 -7.76
C GLY A 135 -1.59 15.76 -6.48
N SER A 136 -2.82 15.30 -6.32
CA SER A 136 -3.63 15.58 -5.13
C SER A 136 -4.38 14.35 -4.61
N LEU A 137 -4.71 14.41 -3.33
CA LEU A 137 -5.49 13.42 -2.60
C LEU A 137 -6.43 14.15 -1.65
N THR A 138 -7.66 13.69 -1.55
CA THR A 138 -8.59 14.20 -0.53
C THR A 138 -8.99 13.05 0.40
N LEU A 139 -8.67 13.18 1.68
CA LEU A 139 -9.16 12.29 2.72
C LEU A 139 -10.54 12.74 3.17
N PRO A 140 -11.48 11.81 3.42
CA PRO A 140 -12.83 12.16 3.84
C PRO A 140 -12.82 12.86 5.21
N ALA A 141 -13.89 13.61 5.51
CA ALA A 141 -14.06 14.25 6.80
C ALA A 141 -14.11 13.21 7.93
N ARG A 142 -13.34 13.46 8.98
CA ARG A 142 -13.33 12.69 10.23
C ARG A 142 -13.37 13.64 11.41
N ALA A 143 -14.15 13.30 12.45
CA ALA A 143 -14.26 14.12 13.66
C ALA A 143 -12.93 14.18 14.43
N GLU A 144 -12.21 13.07 14.45
CA GLU A 144 -10.95 12.88 15.16
C GLU A 144 -10.03 11.91 14.40
N GLY A 145 -8.83 11.68 14.88
CA GLY A 145 -7.82 10.82 14.32
C GLY A 145 -6.64 11.59 13.75
N ILE A 146 -5.58 10.87 13.47
CA ILE A 146 -4.33 11.43 12.93
C ILE A 146 -4.12 11.07 11.47
N PHE A 147 -3.37 11.93 10.79
CA PHE A 147 -2.74 11.62 9.53
C PHE A 147 -1.32 12.18 9.49
N SER A 148 -0.47 11.58 8.69
CA SER A 148 0.94 11.95 8.60
C SER A 148 1.41 11.97 7.16
N LEU A 149 2.32 12.88 6.85
CA LEU A 149 3.00 12.95 5.57
C LEU A 149 4.50 12.74 5.77
N PHE A 150 5.10 11.92 4.94
CA PHE A 150 6.54 11.72 4.88
C PHE A 150 7.04 11.98 3.47
N CYS A 151 8.18 12.65 3.33
CA CYS A 151 8.83 12.76 2.05
C CYS A 151 9.28 11.36 1.57
N LEU A 152 9.06 11.04 0.31
CA LEU A 152 9.46 9.77 -0.30
C LEU A 152 10.48 10.03 -1.41
N GLY A 153 11.74 9.69 -1.15
CA GLY A 153 12.85 9.93 -2.07
C GLY A 153 13.48 11.31 -1.87
N ALA A 154 13.45 12.16 -2.88
CA ALA A 154 13.97 13.52 -2.82
C ALA A 154 13.00 14.47 -2.11
N GLU A 155 13.43 15.72 -1.85
CA GLU A 155 12.56 16.77 -1.32
C GLU A 155 11.27 16.92 -2.13
N ALA A 156 10.12 16.98 -1.44
CA ALA A 156 8.84 17.29 -2.05
C ALA A 156 8.55 18.79 -1.92
N LYS A 157 8.16 19.45 -3.02
CA LYS A 157 7.93 20.90 -3.12
C LYS A 157 6.49 21.22 -3.49
N GLY A 158 6.07 22.44 -3.15
CA GLY A 158 4.71 22.88 -3.37
C GLY A 158 3.69 22.00 -2.62
N VAL A 159 4.08 21.51 -1.44
CA VAL A 159 3.22 20.67 -0.62
C VAL A 159 2.18 21.52 0.06
N THR A 160 0.92 21.23 -0.18
CA THR A 160 -0.23 21.91 0.43
C THR A 160 -1.03 20.91 1.27
N ILE A 161 -1.36 21.29 2.50
CA ILE A 161 -2.26 20.57 3.41
C ILE A 161 -3.35 21.53 3.84
N GLN A 162 -4.59 21.26 3.48
CA GLN A 162 -5.77 22.02 3.89
C GLN A 162 -6.74 21.11 4.64
N GLY A 163 -7.44 21.65 5.63
CA GLY A 163 -8.44 20.91 6.39
C GLY A 163 -7.92 20.19 7.64
N GLY A 164 -6.61 20.03 7.79
CA GLY A 164 -6.00 19.53 9.01
C GLY A 164 -5.79 20.60 10.08
N GLN A 165 -5.38 20.18 11.27
CA GLN A 165 -5.02 21.10 12.39
C GLN A 165 -3.80 21.94 12.06
N TYR A 166 -2.81 21.37 11.39
CA TYR A 166 -1.58 22.04 11.00
C TYR A 166 -1.56 22.16 9.46
N PRO A 167 -2.07 23.28 8.92
CA PRO A 167 -2.07 23.52 7.48
C PRO A 167 -0.65 23.81 6.99
N LEU A 168 -0.40 23.47 5.72
CA LEU A 168 0.81 23.83 5.00
C LEU A 168 0.40 24.45 3.66
N ASP A 169 1.01 25.56 3.27
CA ASP A 169 0.72 26.23 2.02
C ASP A 169 1.99 26.35 1.18
N HIS A 170 2.01 25.63 0.04
CA HIS A 170 3.14 25.57 -0.91
C HIS A 170 4.50 25.34 -0.24
N GLY A 171 4.52 24.56 0.85
CA GLY A 171 5.73 24.26 1.61
C GLY A 171 6.61 23.19 0.98
N ALA A 172 7.72 22.87 1.65
CA ALA A 172 8.59 21.77 1.28
C ALA A 172 8.65 20.73 2.40
N LEU A 173 8.68 19.45 2.02
CA LEU A 173 8.97 18.35 2.94
C LEU A 173 10.33 17.75 2.58
N SER A 174 11.21 17.71 3.57
CA SER A 174 12.54 17.13 3.45
C SER A 174 12.55 15.66 3.84
N PRO A 175 13.31 14.78 3.17
CA PRO A 175 13.49 13.39 3.59
C PRO A 175 14.29 13.26 4.90
N PHE A 176 14.92 14.35 5.37
CA PHE A 176 15.75 14.37 6.58
C PHE A 176 15.08 15.04 7.78
N PHE A 177 13.85 15.53 7.63
CA PHE A 177 13.13 16.19 8.72
C PHE A 177 11.63 15.85 8.68
N PRO A 178 11.07 15.18 9.72
CA PRO A 178 9.70 14.65 9.72
C PRO A 178 8.66 15.75 10.06
N LEU A 179 8.59 16.80 9.28
CA LEU A 179 7.69 17.94 9.49
C LEU A 179 6.20 17.56 9.45
N GLY A 180 5.81 16.62 8.60
CA GLY A 180 4.42 16.28 8.33
C GLY A 180 3.79 15.24 9.27
N VAL A 181 4.46 14.88 10.37
CA VAL A 181 3.99 13.80 11.26
C VAL A 181 2.94 14.31 12.26
N SER A 182 1.93 13.46 12.52
CA SER A 182 0.89 13.68 13.55
C SER A 182 0.08 14.96 13.34
N ASN A 183 -0.40 15.18 12.13
CA ASN A 183 -1.48 16.14 11.89
C ASN A 183 -2.82 15.52 12.32
N HIS A 184 -3.83 16.33 12.59
CA HIS A 184 -5.12 15.89 13.10
C HIS A 184 -6.28 16.26 12.17
N PHE A 185 -7.24 15.35 12.03
CA PHE A 185 -8.54 15.66 11.41
C PHE A 185 -9.30 16.66 12.24
N GLN A 186 -10.12 17.49 11.58
CA GLN A 186 -10.84 18.63 12.19
C GLN A 186 -12.33 18.64 11.79
N GLY A 187 -12.95 17.47 11.60
CA GLY A 187 -14.35 17.36 11.21
C GLY A 187 -14.66 17.77 9.76
N ARG A 188 -13.64 17.97 8.93
CA ARG A 188 -13.75 18.38 7.52
C ARG A 188 -12.79 17.57 6.64
N PRO A 189 -13.02 17.50 5.32
CA PRO A 189 -12.11 16.83 4.42
C PRO A 189 -10.70 17.44 4.50
N VAL A 190 -9.68 16.58 4.38
CA VAL A 190 -8.27 17.01 4.29
C VAL A 190 -7.84 16.91 2.84
N HIS A 191 -7.49 18.04 2.24
CA HIS A 191 -6.92 18.11 0.90
C HIS A 191 -5.40 18.20 0.99
N ILE A 192 -4.71 17.30 0.29
CA ILE A 192 -3.25 17.22 0.20
C ILE A 192 -2.88 17.34 -1.27
N ALA A 193 -1.94 18.23 -1.59
CA ALA A 193 -1.39 18.37 -2.94
C ALA A 193 0.14 18.42 -2.89
N VAL A 194 0.78 17.94 -3.95
CA VAL A 194 2.22 17.96 -4.17
C VAL A 194 2.49 18.40 -5.60
N GLU A 195 3.23 19.48 -5.79
CA GLU A 195 3.55 19.99 -7.13
C GLU A 195 4.76 19.26 -7.75
N ASP A 196 5.80 19.03 -6.96
CA ASP A 196 7.01 18.34 -7.40
C ASP A 196 7.52 17.39 -6.31
N GLY A 197 7.68 16.12 -6.66
CA GLY A 197 8.14 15.07 -5.77
C GLY A 197 7.05 14.11 -5.33
N CYS A 198 7.38 13.28 -4.34
CA CYS A 198 6.50 12.25 -3.81
C CYS A 198 6.42 12.31 -2.28
N VAL A 199 5.24 12.06 -1.75
CA VAL A 199 5.03 11.88 -0.30
C VAL A 199 4.29 10.56 -0.03
N LEU A 200 4.60 9.94 1.11
CA LEU A 200 3.74 8.96 1.74
C LEU A 200 2.71 9.69 2.59
N VAL A 201 1.47 9.29 2.48
CA VAL A 201 0.36 9.75 3.31
C VAL A 201 -0.16 8.57 4.09
N GLY A 202 -0.08 8.63 5.41
CA GLY A 202 -0.64 7.63 6.32
C GLY A 202 -1.76 8.23 7.14
N TRP A 203 -2.84 7.49 7.39
CA TRP A 203 -3.93 7.92 8.27
C TRP A 203 -4.51 6.73 9.02
N GLU A 204 -5.10 6.99 10.18
CA GLU A 204 -5.81 5.98 10.97
C GLU A 204 -6.98 5.37 10.18
N LEU A 205 -7.24 4.08 10.42
CA LEU A 205 -8.33 3.31 9.81
C LEU A 205 -9.72 3.62 10.42
#